data_c9052d4cdbf0d9233ab8c15154bcf2eb
#
_entry.id   c9052d4cdbf0d9233ab8c15154bcf2eb
#
_cell.length_a   1.000
_cell.length_b   1.000
_cell.length_c   1.000
_cell.angle_alpha   90.00
_cell.angle_beta   90.00
_cell.angle_gamma   90.00
#
_symmetry.space_group_name_H-M   'P 1'
#
loop_
_entity.id
_entity.type
_entity.pdbx_description
1 polymer ?
#
loop_
_entity_poly.entity_id
_entity_poly.type
_entity_poly.pdbx_seq_one_letter_code
_entity_poly.pdbx_strand_id
1 'polypeptide(L)'
;MIEEIAHFMLILALYGSLAQGFFSLSGAHKNSVSMMKAGRYASITVFALTFFSFLILILAFVNSNFSLSLVSSHSHTLKPLLYKISGVWANHEGSMLLWTLILTMYGALISPFGKNLPLVLKSRAIGIQGLLAAGFLAFILFTSNPFHRIN
;
A
#
# COMPACT_ATOMS: atom_id res chain seq x y z
N MET A 1 17.85 -7.28 4.95
CA MET A 1 17.92 -6.83 3.54
C MET A 1 16.54 -6.83 2.85
N ILE A 2 15.74 -7.86 3.00
CA ILE A 2 14.40 -7.92 2.39
C ILE A 2 13.51 -6.82 2.97
N GLU A 3 13.65 -6.51 4.25
CA GLU A 3 12.88 -5.47 4.93
C GLU A 3 13.18 -4.08 4.38
N GLU A 4 14.41 -3.81 3.98
CA GLU A 4 14.76 -2.54 3.34
C GLU A 4 14.14 -2.44 1.95
N ILE A 5 14.04 -3.58 1.24
CA ILE A 5 13.35 -3.62 -0.06
C ILE A 5 11.87 -3.28 0.13
N ALA A 6 11.24 -3.85 1.19
CA ALA A 6 9.84 -3.56 1.49
C ALA A 6 9.63 -2.08 1.83
N HIS A 7 10.53 -1.50 2.61
CA HIS A 7 10.48 -0.07 2.93
C HIS A 7 10.60 0.78 1.67
N PHE A 8 11.53 0.42 0.79
CA PHE A 8 11.71 1.11 -0.49
C PHE A 8 10.47 0.98 -1.37
N MET A 9 9.82 -0.20 -1.37
CA MET A 9 8.56 -0.40 -2.10
C MET A 9 7.46 0.53 -1.59
N LEU A 10 7.37 0.77 -0.29
CA LEU A 10 6.39 1.69 0.27
C LEU A 10 6.68 3.13 -0.15
N ILE A 11 7.95 3.52 -0.22
CA ILE A 11 8.32 4.85 -0.72
C ILE A 11 7.92 4.99 -2.18
N LEU A 12 8.18 3.98 -3.01
CA LEU A 12 7.76 3.99 -4.40
C LEU A 12 6.23 4.01 -4.52
N ALA A 13 5.53 3.30 -3.62
CA ALA A 13 4.06 3.32 -3.61
C ALA A 13 3.54 4.72 -3.29
N LEU A 14 4.19 5.45 -2.40
CA LEU A 14 3.81 6.83 -2.09
C LEU A 14 3.91 7.71 -3.34
N TYR A 15 5.05 7.66 -4.04
CA TYR A 15 5.21 8.42 -5.27
C TYR A 15 4.23 7.96 -6.34
N GLY A 16 4.00 6.64 -6.45
CA GLY A 16 3.04 6.09 -7.39
C GLY A 16 1.61 6.56 -7.11
N SER A 17 1.21 6.65 -5.84
CA SER A 17 -0.12 7.12 -5.49
C SER A 17 -0.30 8.60 -5.76
N LEU A 18 0.74 9.41 -5.58
CA LEU A 18 0.71 10.82 -5.98
C LEU A 18 0.58 10.95 -7.49
N ALA A 19 1.31 10.14 -8.26
CA ALA A 19 1.20 10.10 -9.71
C ALA A 19 -0.20 9.64 -10.15
N GLN A 20 -0.74 8.63 -9.49
CA GLN A 20 -2.10 8.15 -9.73
C GLN A 20 -3.11 9.27 -9.59
N GLY A 21 -3.03 10.03 -8.49
CA GLY A 21 -3.93 11.16 -8.26
C GLY A 21 -3.77 12.23 -9.32
N PHE A 22 -2.54 12.63 -9.62
CA PHE A 22 -2.26 13.67 -10.59
C PHE A 22 -2.74 13.30 -11.99
N PHE A 23 -2.32 12.13 -12.49
CA PHE A 23 -2.67 11.75 -13.87
C PHE A 23 -4.15 11.45 -14.03
N SER A 24 -4.78 10.83 -13.03
CA SER A 24 -6.20 10.49 -13.12
C SER A 24 -7.08 11.73 -13.08
N LEU A 25 -6.81 12.65 -12.15
CA LEU A 25 -7.62 13.86 -12.01
C LEU A 25 -7.36 14.84 -13.15
N SER A 26 -6.10 15.04 -13.54
CA SER A 26 -5.75 15.91 -14.65
C SER A 26 -6.29 15.37 -15.98
N GLY A 27 -6.19 14.05 -16.17
CA GLY A 27 -6.72 13.39 -17.35
C GLY A 27 -8.22 13.54 -17.45
N ALA A 28 -8.94 13.37 -16.34
CA ALA A 28 -10.40 13.56 -16.30
C ALA A 28 -10.78 15.00 -16.61
N HIS A 29 -10.05 15.97 -16.08
CA HIS A 29 -10.32 17.40 -16.32
C HIS A 29 -10.08 17.79 -17.78
N LYS A 30 -9.00 17.25 -18.38
CA LYS A 30 -8.61 17.57 -19.76
C LYS A 30 -9.21 16.63 -20.79
N ASN A 31 -9.96 15.61 -20.36
CA ASN A 31 -10.48 14.53 -21.22
C ASN A 31 -9.36 13.81 -21.99
N SER A 32 -8.19 13.67 -21.38
CA SER A 32 -7.04 12.99 -21.98
C SER A 32 -7.06 11.51 -21.64
N VAL A 33 -7.32 10.67 -22.63
CA VAL A 33 -7.35 9.20 -22.43
C VAL A 33 -5.99 8.66 -22.03
N SER A 34 -4.90 9.22 -22.57
CA SER A 34 -3.54 8.80 -22.23
C SER A 34 -3.24 9.03 -20.77
N MET A 35 -3.58 10.20 -20.22
CA MET A 35 -3.35 10.50 -18.82
C MET A 35 -4.23 9.65 -17.90
N MET A 36 -5.48 9.40 -18.29
CA MET A 36 -6.36 8.53 -17.52
C MET A 36 -5.84 7.10 -17.48
N LYS A 37 -5.27 6.59 -18.59
CA LYS A 37 -4.62 5.29 -18.62
C LYS A 37 -3.39 5.25 -17.70
N ALA A 38 -2.57 6.31 -17.72
CA ALA A 38 -1.42 6.39 -16.84
C ALA A 38 -1.83 6.30 -15.36
N GLY A 39 -2.89 6.99 -14.98
CA GLY A 39 -3.42 6.91 -13.62
C GLY A 39 -3.91 5.52 -13.27
N ARG A 40 -4.55 4.84 -14.20
CA ARG A 40 -5.04 3.47 -14.00
C ARG A 40 -3.87 2.49 -13.77
N TYR A 41 -2.83 2.57 -14.60
CA TYR A 41 -1.66 1.72 -14.43
C TYR A 41 -0.91 2.05 -13.13
N ALA A 42 -0.89 3.33 -12.75
CA ALA A 42 -0.29 3.72 -11.47
C ALA A 42 -1.05 3.09 -10.29
N SER A 43 -2.39 3.01 -10.36
CA SER A 43 -3.17 2.39 -9.29
C SER A 43 -2.84 0.91 -9.11
N ILE A 44 -2.64 0.20 -10.22
CA ILE A 44 -2.26 -1.21 -10.18
C ILE A 44 -0.85 -1.37 -9.60
N THR A 45 0.07 -0.50 -10.00
CA THR A 45 1.45 -0.52 -9.49
C THR A 45 1.49 -0.24 -7.99
N VAL A 46 0.73 0.75 -7.51
CA VAL A 46 0.65 1.07 -6.09
C VAL A 46 0.12 -0.12 -5.30
N PHE A 47 -0.94 -0.76 -5.79
CA PHE A 47 -1.46 -1.95 -5.12
C PHE A 47 -0.43 -3.06 -5.07
N ALA A 48 0.26 -3.34 -6.18
CA ALA A 48 1.29 -4.39 -6.23
C ALA A 48 2.42 -4.12 -5.23
N LEU A 49 2.92 -2.88 -5.20
CA LEU A 49 3.99 -2.50 -4.27
C LEU A 49 3.55 -2.66 -2.81
N THR A 50 2.35 -2.20 -2.48
CA THR A 50 1.82 -2.30 -1.12
C THR A 50 1.59 -3.75 -0.74
N PHE A 51 1.07 -4.55 -1.66
CA PHE A 51 0.81 -5.98 -1.44
C PHE A 51 2.11 -6.74 -1.13
N PHE A 52 3.15 -6.53 -1.94
CA PHE A 52 4.43 -7.21 -1.70
C PHE A 52 5.10 -6.74 -0.42
N SER A 53 4.97 -5.46 -0.08
CA SER A 53 5.47 -4.95 1.20
C SER A 53 4.77 -5.64 2.37
N PHE A 54 3.46 -5.82 2.27
CA PHE A 54 2.69 -6.50 3.32
C PHE A 54 3.08 -7.97 3.43
N LEU A 55 3.32 -8.65 2.30
CA LEU A 55 3.80 -10.04 2.32
C LEU A 55 5.16 -10.15 3.02
N ILE A 56 6.05 -9.20 2.77
CA ILE A 56 7.37 -9.19 3.42
C ILE A 56 7.21 -8.99 4.94
N LEU A 57 6.28 -8.15 5.37
CA LEU A 57 6.00 -7.97 6.79
C LEU A 57 5.48 -9.29 7.41
N ILE A 58 4.58 -9.99 6.72
CA ILE A 58 4.10 -11.30 7.18
C ILE A 58 5.28 -12.28 7.33
N LEU A 59 6.17 -12.32 6.34
CA LEU A 59 7.34 -13.19 6.39
C LEU A 59 8.26 -12.84 7.56
N ALA A 60 8.42 -11.55 7.87
CA ALA A 60 9.23 -11.12 9.01
C ALA A 60 8.64 -11.63 10.33
N PHE A 61 7.32 -11.60 10.49
CA PHE A 61 6.66 -12.14 11.68
C PHE A 61 6.77 -13.67 11.75
N VAL A 62 6.53 -14.35 10.61
CA VAL A 62 6.59 -15.82 10.55
C VAL A 62 8.00 -16.30 10.86
N ASN A 63 9.02 -15.64 10.34
CA ASN A 63 10.42 -15.99 10.55
C ASN A 63 10.98 -15.42 11.85
N SER A 64 10.17 -14.72 12.64
CA SER A 64 10.58 -14.10 13.93
C SER A 64 11.81 -13.21 13.75
N ASN A 65 11.76 -12.32 12.75
CA ASN A 65 12.86 -11.40 12.46
C ASN A 65 12.87 -10.25 13.46
N PHE A 66 13.61 -10.41 14.56
CA PHE A 66 13.65 -9.43 15.65
C PHE A 66 14.46 -8.18 15.34
N SER A 67 15.06 -8.08 14.13
CA SER A 67 15.72 -6.83 13.73
C SER A 67 14.71 -5.71 13.48
N LEU A 68 13.44 -6.05 13.23
CA LEU A 68 12.37 -5.06 13.16
C LEU A 68 11.79 -4.85 14.54
N SER A 69 11.66 -3.56 14.97
CA SER A 69 11.12 -3.25 16.28
C SER A 69 9.69 -3.76 16.45
N LEU A 70 8.92 -3.73 15.39
CA LEU A 70 7.52 -4.22 15.39
C LEU A 70 7.47 -5.70 15.74
N VAL A 71 8.30 -6.54 15.11
CA VAL A 71 8.35 -7.97 15.36
C VAL A 71 8.80 -8.26 16.79
N SER A 72 9.85 -7.59 17.26
CA SER A 72 10.36 -7.82 18.62
C SER A 72 9.36 -7.40 19.70
N SER A 73 8.50 -6.42 19.41
CA SER A 73 7.48 -5.95 20.34
C SER A 73 6.25 -6.85 20.39
N HIS A 74 5.92 -7.54 19.28
CA HIS A 74 4.64 -8.24 19.11
C HIS A 74 4.76 -9.71 18.77
N SER A 75 5.98 -10.29 18.76
CA SER A 75 6.18 -11.68 18.40
C SER A 75 7.38 -12.27 19.13
N HIS A 76 7.47 -13.59 19.18
CA HIS A 76 8.65 -14.32 19.60
C HIS A 76 8.63 -15.71 18.99
N THR A 77 9.77 -16.45 19.09
CA THR A 77 9.96 -17.71 18.39
C THR A 77 9.00 -18.82 18.86
N LEU A 78 8.52 -18.75 20.10
CA LEU A 78 7.64 -19.78 20.67
C LEU A 78 6.18 -19.58 20.33
N LYS A 79 5.80 -18.45 19.70
CA LYS A 79 4.41 -18.25 19.29
C LYS A 79 4.01 -19.24 18.20
N PRO A 80 2.80 -19.81 18.27
CA PRO A 80 2.26 -20.61 17.16
C PRO A 80 2.18 -19.78 15.87
N LEU A 81 2.32 -20.46 14.72
CA LEU A 81 2.31 -19.80 13.41
C LEU A 81 1.08 -18.90 13.21
N LEU A 82 -0.10 -19.38 13.62
CA LEU A 82 -1.34 -18.62 13.46
C LEU A 82 -1.26 -17.28 14.18
N TYR A 83 -0.72 -17.28 15.41
CA TYR A 83 -0.58 -16.04 16.18
C TYR A 83 0.48 -15.12 15.60
N LYS A 84 1.53 -15.66 14.97
CA LYS A 84 2.53 -14.86 14.28
C LYS A 84 1.92 -14.12 13.09
N ILE A 85 1.12 -14.81 12.29
CA ILE A 85 0.47 -14.21 11.12
C ILE A 85 -0.53 -13.15 11.57
N SER A 86 -1.39 -13.45 12.56
CA SER A 86 -2.38 -12.49 13.03
C SER A 86 -1.72 -11.30 13.74
N GLY A 87 -0.52 -11.47 14.31
CA GLY A 87 0.23 -10.38 14.92
C GLY A 87 0.56 -9.26 13.95
N VAL A 88 0.59 -9.54 12.64
CA VAL A 88 0.90 -8.54 11.62
C VAL A 88 -0.10 -7.38 11.66
N TRP A 89 -1.40 -7.70 11.78
CA TRP A 89 -2.44 -6.67 11.77
C TRP A 89 -3.04 -6.38 13.14
N ALA A 90 -2.58 -7.06 14.18
CA ALA A 90 -3.07 -6.82 15.54
C ALA A 90 -2.45 -5.58 16.19
N ASN A 91 -1.43 -4.99 15.58
CA ASN A 91 -0.76 -3.80 16.08
C ASN A 91 -1.07 -2.60 15.19
N HIS A 92 -0.74 -1.38 15.66
CA HIS A 92 -1.07 -0.15 14.95
C HIS A 92 -0.42 -0.07 13.57
N GLU A 93 0.89 -0.36 13.49
CA GLU A 93 1.64 -0.20 12.25
C GLU A 93 1.22 -1.21 11.20
N GLY A 94 1.05 -2.49 11.59
CA GLY A 94 0.60 -3.52 10.66
C GLY A 94 -0.85 -3.32 10.24
N SER A 95 -1.69 -2.86 11.15
CA SER A 95 -3.09 -2.55 10.85
C SER A 95 -3.21 -1.41 9.86
N MET A 96 -2.41 -0.34 10.01
CA MET A 96 -2.41 0.77 9.07
C MET A 96 -1.99 0.32 7.68
N LEU A 97 -0.98 -0.56 7.61
CA LEU A 97 -0.53 -1.11 6.32
C LEU A 97 -1.63 -1.98 5.69
N LEU A 98 -2.34 -2.77 6.49
CA LEU A 98 -3.46 -3.57 5.99
C LEU A 98 -4.57 -2.67 5.44
N TRP A 99 -4.96 -1.61 6.14
CA TRP A 99 -5.96 -0.67 5.66
C TRP A 99 -5.56 -0.01 4.36
N THR A 100 -4.28 0.38 4.25
CA THR A 100 -3.73 0.95 3.01
C THR A 100 -3.79 -0.06 1.88
N LEU A 101 -3.46 -1.34 2.17
CA LEU A 101 -3.53 -2.40 1.18
C LEU A 101 -4.96 -2.58 0.66
N ILE A 102 -5.95 -2.60 1.54
CA ILE A 102 -7.35 -2.71 1.15
C ILE A 102 -7.77 -1.53 0.29
N LEU A 103 -7.38 -0.33 0.69
CA LEU A 103 -7.70 0.89 -0.06
C LEU A 103 -7.10 0.85 -1.47
N THR A 104 -5.83 0.47 -1.59
CA THR A 104 -5.18 0.39 -2.90
C THR A 104 -5.75 -0.75 -3.75
N MET A 105 -6.20 -1.83 -3.12
CA MET A 105 -6.88 -2.91 -3.81
C MET A 105 -8.17 -2.42 -4.48
N TYR A 106 -8.99 -1.66 -3.77
CA TYR A 106 -10.21 -1.10 -4.36
C TYR A 106 -9.89 -0.17 -5.53
N GLY A 107 -8.87 0.65 -5.41
CA GLY A 107 -8.44 1.50 -6.50
C GLY A 107 -8.02 0.71 -7.73
N ALA A 108 -7.26 -0.35 -7.54
CA ALA A 108 -6.83 -1.21 -8.64
C ALA A 108 -7.99 -1.97 -9.27
N LEU A 109 -9.02 -2.35 -8.50
CA LEU A 109 -10.16 -3.10 -8.99
C LEU A 109 -11.18 -2.25 -9.74
N ILE A 110 -11.19 -0.94 -9.54
CA ILE A 110 -12.14 -0.05 -10.25
C ILE A 110 -12.01 -0.21 -11.76
N SER A 111 -10.77 -0.32 -12.27
CA SER A 111 -10.55 -0.40 -13.72
C SER A 111 -11.19 -1.64 -14.36
N PRO A 112 -10.88 -2.89 -13.91
CA PRO A 112 -11.45 -4.06 -14.56
C PRO A 112 -12.93 -4.30 -14.24
N PHE A 113 -13.40 -3.88 -13.07
CA PHE A 113 -14.78 -4.15 -12.63
C PHE A 113 -15.71 -2.96 -12.78
N GLY A 114 -15.20 -1.77 -13.08
CA GLY A 114 -16.00 -0.59 -13.30
C GLY A 114 -16.33 -0.33 -14.77
N LYS A 115 -16.56 -1.39 -15.56
CA LYS A 115 -16.78 -1.26 -17.01
C LYS A 115 -18.01 -0.45 -17.38
N ASN A 116 -19.03 -0.44 -16.52
CA ASN A 116 -20.27 0.28 -16.76
C ASN A 116 -20.20 1.75 -16.37
N LEU A 117 -19.07 2.19 -15.77
CA LEU A 117 -18.90 3.58 -15.34
C LEU A 117 -18.37 4.43 -16.50
N PRO A 118 -18.82 5.70 -16.61
CA PRO A 118 -18.21 6.62 -17.55
C PRO A 118 -16.70 6.76 -17.27
N LEU A 119 -15.92 6.89 -18.34
CA LEU A 119 -14.45 6.92 -18.22
C LEU A 119 -13.98 8.07 -17.32
N VAL A 120 -14.59 9.26 -17.45
CA VAL A 120 -14.20 10.43 -16.63
C VAL A 120 -14.53 10.20 -15.16
N LEU A 121 -15.69 9.65 -14.85
CA LEU A 121 -16.06 9.35 -13.46
C LEU A 121 -15.13 8.31 -12.85
N LYS A 122 -14.82 7.25 -13.60
CA LYS A 122 -13.89 6.22 -13.17
C LYS A 122 -12.51 6.81 -12.88
N SER A 123 -12.01 7.68 -13.76
CA SER A 123 -10.70 8.31 -13.60
C SER A 123 -10.68 9.22 -12.36
N ARG A 124 -11.74 9.96 -12.11
CA ARG A 124 -11.83 10.80 -10.90
C ARG A 124 -11.85 9.96 -9.64
N ALA A 125 -12.56 8.83 -9.64
CA ALA A 125 -12.58 7.93 -8.49
C ALA A 125 -11.19 7.36 -8.22
N ILE A 126 -10.47 6.92 -9.25
CA ILE A 126 -9.10 6.41 -9.14
C ILE A 126 -8.17 7.51 -8.62
N GLY A 127 -8.33 8.74 -9.09
CA GLY A 127 -7.50 9.86 -8.66
C GLY A 127 -7.70 10.21 -7.19
N ILE A 128 -8.93 10.31 -6.74
CA ILE A 128 -9.25 10.60 -5.35
C ILE A 128 -8.73 9.49 -4.44
N GLN A 129 -8.93 8.24 -4.86
CA GLN A 129 -8.43 7.08 -4.13
C GLN A 129 -6.90 7.12 -4.03
N GLY A 130 -6.22 7.54 -5.10
CA GLY A 130 -4.76 7.68 -5.09
C GLY A 130 -4.27 8.72 -4.08
N LEU A 131 -4.97 9.85 -3.99
CA LEU A 131 -4.62 10.89 -3.01
C LEU A 131 -4.84 10.41 -1.58
N LEU A 132 -5.92 9.66 -1.33
CA LEU A 132 -6.16 9.06 -0.02
C LEU A 132 -5.07 8.04 0.32
N ALA A 133 -4.70 7.20 -0.63
CA ALA A 133 -3.62 6.24 -0.44
C ALA A 133 -2.29 6.95 -0.15
N ALA A 134 -2.01 8.06 -0.84
CA ALA A 134 -0.81 8.86 -0.58
C ALA A 134 -0.78 9.38 0.85
N GLY A 135 -1.91 9.85 1.37
CA GLY A 135 -2.02 10.30 2.76
C GLY A 135 -1.72 9.17 3.74
N PHE A 136 -2.32 8.00 3.53
CA PHE A 136 -2.06 6.83 4.39
C PHE A 136 -0.61 6.37 4.31
N LEU A 137 -0.04 6.31 3.11
CA LEU A 137 1.35 5.89 2.93
C LEU A 137 2.33 6.88 3.56
N ALA A 138 2.08 8.18 3.43
CA ALA A 138 2.90 9.20 4.07
C ALA A 138 2.84 9.05 5.59
N PHE A 139 1.65 8.83 6.15
CA PHE A 139 1.50 8.62 7.59
C PHE A 139 2.29 7.39 8.05
N ILE A 140 2.17 6.28 7.32
CA ILE A 140 2.90 5.05 7.64
C ILE A 140 4.41 5.27 7.63
N LEU A 141 4.91 5.92 6.57
CA LEU A 141 6.37 6.10 6.41
C LEU A 141 6.97 7.06 7.43
N PHE A 142 6.23 8.11 7.82
CA PHE A 142 6.78 9.16 8.66
C PHE A 142 6.43 9.01 10.15
N THR A 143 5.36 8.30 10.50
CA THR A 143 4.93 8.20 11.91
C THR A 143 4.73 6.77 12.40
N SER A 144 4.41 5.82 11.52
CA SER A 144 4.04 4.46 11.93
C SER A 144 4.70 3.40 11.05
N ASN A 145 5.99 3.57 10.74
CA ASN A 145 6.71 2.70 9.81
C ASN A 145 6.83 1.27 10.35
N PRO A 146 6.18 0.28 9.71
CA PRO A 146 6.25 -1.11 10.16
C PRO A 146 7.61 -1.76 9.91
N PHE A 147 8.45 -1.15 9.08
CA PHE A 147 9.78 -1.67 8.75
C PHE A 147 10.91 -0.93 9.47
N HIS A 148 10.57 -0.19 10.55
CA HIS A 148 11.57 0.47 11.36
C HIS A 148 12.44 -0.56 12.08
N ARG A 149 13.75 -0.45 11.96
CA ARG A 149 14.68 -1.41 12.54
C ARG A 149 15.16 -0.98 13.92
N ILE A 150 15.46 -1.96 14.76
CA ILE A 150 16.11 -1.77 16.05
C ILE A 150 17.60 -1.52 15.80
N ASN A 151 18.15 -0.45 16.41
CA ASN A 151 19.57 -0.13 16.33
C ASN A 151 20.34 -0.77 17.49
#